data_30d20a654601dcd24cdb596d0bae693e
#
_entry.id   30d20a654601dcd24cdb596d0bae693e
#
_cell.length_a   1.000
_cell.length_b   1.000
_cell.length_c   1.000
_cell.angle_alpha   90.00
_cell.angle_beta   90.00
_cell.angle_gamma   90.00
#
_symmetry.space_group_name_H-M   'P 1'
#
loop_
_entity.id
_entity.type
_entity.pdbx_description
1 polymer ?
#
loop_
_entity_poly.entity_id
_entity_poly.type
_entity_poly.pdbx_seq_one_letter_code
_entity_poly.pdbx_strand_id
1 'polypeptide(L)'
;RKMTRVFITIDWFLPGTNSGGPVRSVANLIAALPECQFYVFTRNTDYCVTEAYEGITPNTWVKFSENCKVYYCSEQNLSKATLAAQLKAIAPDVLYINGIYSKAFSRWPVSIGKALKLKTVVAARGMLSPHALGVKPFKKYLFLTWMRWLSAYLHVIFHATSEVEKTDIQKVLGGQMNVQVVPNLARLKQLAPQAISKEEGVLKLVSVGRIAPEKGTLHGLNALASQKAQIQLDLYGTCYNEAYWNECLQVIAQLPS
;
A
#
# COMPACT_ATOMS: atom_id res chain seq x y z
N ARG A 1 2.77 31.92 -1.69
CA ARG A 1 1.65 30.99 -2.02
C ARG A 1 1.30 30.17 -0.79
N LYS A 2 -0.01 30.01 -0.50
CA LYS A 2 -0.48 29.13 0.57
C LYS A 2 -0.11 27.67 0.20
N MET A 3 0.58 26.94 1.08
CA MET A 3 0.90 25.54 0.88
C MET A 3 -0.39 24.70 0.85
N THR A 4 -0.51 23.80 -0.13
CA THR A 4 -1.62 22.85 -0.21
C THR A 4 -1.51 21.84 0.93
N ARG A 5 -2.57 21.73 1.76
CA ARG A 5 -2.63 20.76 2.85
C ARG A 5 -3.27 19.46 2.37
N VAL A 6 -2.54 18.37 2.46
CA VAL A 6 -2.98 17.04 2.05
C VAL A 6 -3.09 16.15 3.28
N PHE A 7 -4.29 15.67 3.59
CA PHE A 7 -4.52 14.69 4.64
C PHE A 7 -4.55 13.30 4.03
N ILE A 8 -3.68 12.41 4.49
CA ILE A 8 -3.55 11.04 3.99
C ILE A 8 -4.05 10.05 5.04
N THR A 9 -4.91 9.12 4.64
CA THR A 9 -5.27 7.95 5.45
C THR A 9 -4.66 6.69 4.87
N ILE A 10 -3.97 5.92 5.71
CA ILE A 10 -3.33 4.67 5.35
C ILE A 10 -3.29 3.76 6.58
N ASP A 11 -3.56 2.44 6.41
CA ASP A 11 -3.60 1.51 7.54
C ASP A 11 -2.27 1.43 8.28
N TRP A 12 -1.14 1.34 7.59
CA TRP A 12 0.21 1.25 8.14
C TRP A 12 1.14 2.21 7.42
N PHE A 13 2.04 2.83 8.17
CA PHE A 13 3.02 3.78 7.65
C PHE A 13 4.38 3.59 8.34
N LEU A 14 5.39 4.30 7.87
CA LEU A 14 6.73 4.27 8.50
C LEU A 14 6.65 4.61 9.99
N PRO A 15 7.48 3.97 10.86
CA PRO A 15 8.65 3.16 10.54
C PRO A 15 8.33 1.74 10.07
N GLY A 16 7.07 1.30 10.13
CA GLY A 16 6.68 -0.03 9.67
C GLY A 16 6.88 -0.22 8.17
N THR A 17 7.26 -1.42 7.77
CA THR A 17 7.56 -1.77 6.39
C THR A 17 6.86 -3.04 5.89
N ASN A 18 6.21 -3.77 6.80
CA ASN A 18 5.61 -5.08 6.50
C ASN A 18 4.44 -5.01 5.50
N SER A 19 3.73 -3.87 5.45
CA SER A 19 2.63 -3.68 4.48
C SER A 19 3.11 -3.41 3.04
N GLY A 20 4.41 -3.18 2.83
CA GLY A 20 5.06 -3.17 1.52
C GLY A 20 4.85 -1.90 0.70
N GLY A 21 4.41 -2.08 -0.57
CA GLY A 21 4.38 -1.02 -1.60
C GLY A 21 3.65 0.27 -1.24
N PRO A 22 2.44 0.24 -0.64
CA PRO A 22 1.69 1.45 -0.30
C PRO A 22 2.45 2.42 0.62
N VAL A 23 3.16 1.91 1.63
CA VAL A 23 3.99 2.72 2.55
C VAL A 23 5.06 3.49 1.77
N ARG A 24 5.78 2.78 0.89
CA ARG A 24 6.83 3.36 0.05
C ARG A 24 6.27 4.41 -0.91
N SER A 25 5.13 4.14 -1.55
CA SER A 25 4.49 5.08 -2.46
C SER A 25 4.09 6.38 -1.78
N VAL A 26 3.54 6.30 -0.55
CA VAL A 26 3.16 7.49 0.22
C VAL A 26 4.40 8.26 0.68
N ALA A 27 5.43 7.57 1.17
CA ALA A 27 6.68 8.21 1.58
C ALA A 27 7.36 8.93 0.41
N ASN A 28 7.39 8.31 -0.79
CA ASN A 28 7.94 8.92 -1.99
C ASN A 28 7.11 10.14 -2.44
N LEU A 29 5.76 10.06 -2.34
CA LEU A 29 4.88 11.19 -2.65
C LEU A 29 5.17 12.39 -1.76
N ILE A 30 5.34 12.17 -0.46
CA ILE A 30 5.66 13.22 0.51
C ILE A 30 7.02 13.86 0.19
N ALA A 31 8.03 13.03 -0.09
CA ALA A 31 9.37 13.50 -0.40
C ALA A 31 9.45 14.29 -1.72
N ALA A 32 8.63 13.91 -2.71
CA ALA A 32 8.65 14.51 -4.05
C ALA A 32 7.88 15.83 -4.15
N LEU A 33 7.05 16.19 -3.16
CA LEU A 33 6.22 17.40 -3.16
C LEU A 33 6.50 18.27 -1.93
N PRO A 34 7.70 18.88 -1.82
CA PRO A 34 8.08 19.71 -0.68
C PRO A 34 7.21 20.97 -0.53
N GLU A 35 6.55 21.40 -1.61
CA GLU A 35 5.61 22.53 -1.63
C GLU A 35 4.25 22.23 -1.02
N CYS A 36 3.97 20.97 -0.69
CA CYS A 36 2.75 20.55 0.00
C CYS A 36 3.02 20.27 1.48
N GLN A 37 2.02 20.50 2.33
CA GLN A 37 2.03 20.11 3.74
C GLN A 37 1.21 18.84 3.92
N PHE A 38 1.83 17.76 4.38
CA PHE A 38 1.20 16.47 4.57
C PHE A 38 0.86 16.17 6.02
N TYR A 39 -0.29 15.52 6.21
CA TYR A 39 -0.80 15.03 7.48
C TYR A 39 -1.21 13.58 7.30
N VAL A 40 -0.44 12.64 7.81
CA VAL A 40 -0.70 11.20 7.67
C VAL A 40 -1.39 10.68 8.91
N PHE A 41 -2.56 10.06 8.77
CA PHE A 41 -3.28 9.37 9.83
C PHE A 41 -3.16 7.87 9.61
N THR A 42 -2.59 7.15 10.58
CA THR A 42 -2.23 5.73 10.47
C THR A 42 -2.36 5.01 11.82
N ARG A 43 -2.22 3.68 11.85
CA ARG A 43 -2.10 2.90 13.09
C ARG A 43 -0.75 3.14 13.75
N ASN A 44 -0.68 2.90 15.06
CA ASN A 44 0.56 2.95 15.83
C ASN A 44 1.31 1.60 15.85
N THR A 45 0.91 0.64 15.00
CA THR A 45 1.53 -0.68 14.86
C THR A 45 1.86 -0.95 13.40
N ASP A 46 2.72 -1.94 13.11
CA ASP A 46 2.96 -2.42 11.74
C ASP A 46 1.95 -3.52 11.33
N TYR A 47 1.96 -3.89 10.07
CA TYR A 47 1.13 -4.97 9.53
C TYR A 47 1.51 -6.30 10.18
N CYS A 48 0.49 -7.03 10.68
CA CYS A 48 0.66 -8.29 11.43
C CYS A 48 1.55 -8.17 12.69
N VAL A 49 1.63 -6.99 13.28
CA VAL A 49 2.30 -6.73 14.55
C VAL A 49 1.29 -6.10 15.50
N THR A 50 1.25 -6.56 16.76
CA THR A 50 0.36 -6.06 17.81
C THR A 50 1.00 -4.97 18.66
N GLU A 51 2.32 -5.00 18.73
CA GLU A 51 3.12 -4.06 19.52
C GLU A 51 3.14 -2.69 18.85
N ALA A 52 2.98 -1.65 19.67
CA ALA A 52 3.12 -0.28 19.21
C ALA A 52 4.57 0.05 18.84
N TYR A 53 4.76 0.98 17.89
CA TYR A 53 6.10 1.46 17.55
C TYR A 53 6.82 2.06 18.76
N GLU A 54 8.03 1.63 19.00
CA GLU A 54 8.88 2.19 20.07
C GLU A 54 9.23 3.65 19.79
N GLY A 55 9.32 4.46 20.85
CA GLY A 55 9.72 5.87 20.79
C GLY A 55 8.71 6.79 20.10
N ILE A 56 7.54 6.31 19.71
CA ILE A 56 6.47 7.11 19.10
C ILE A 56 5.35 7.35 20.10
N THR A 57 5.05 8.63 20.40
CA THR A 57 3.90 8.99 21.21
C THR A 57 2.62 8.83 20.40
N PRO A 58 1.72 7.90 20.77
CA PRO A 58 0.48 7.68 20.04
C PRO A 58 -0.52 8.83 20.30
N ASN A 59 -1.51 8.94 19.40
CA ASN A 59 -2.65 9.87 19.50
C ASN A 59 -2.26 11.34 19.51
N THR A 60 -1.09 11.68 18.98
CA THR A 60 -0.60 13.05 18.77
C THR A 60 0.03 13.21 17.38
N TRP A 61 0.14 14.45 16.90
CA TRP A 61 0.85 14.76 15.67
C TRP A 61 2.35 14.83 15.90
N VAL A 62 3.09 13.87 15.38
CA VAL A 62 4.55 13.77 15.46
C VAL A 62 5.17 14.30 14.17
N LYS A 63 6.22 15.12 14.26
CA LYS A 63 6.99 15.57 13.07
C LYS A 63 7.69 14.37 12.43
N PHE A 64 7.41 14.13 11.14
CA PHE A 64 8.05 13.08 10.35
C PHE A 64 9.12 13.65 9.43
N SER A 65 8.82 14.75 8.75
CA SER A 65 9.73 15.52 7.92
C SER A 65 9.38 17.00 7.99
N GLU A 66 10.11 17.85 7.24
CA GLU A 66 9.82 19.31 7.23
C GLU A 66 8.42 19.61 6.72
N ASN A 67 7.92 18.83 5.77
CA ASN A 67 6.60 18.99 5.16
C ASN A 67 5.57 17.93 5.58
N CYS A 68 5.86 17.12 6.61
CA CYS A 68 4.95 16.04 7.01
C CYS A 68 4.87 15.84 8.53
N LYS A 69 3.63 15.69 9.01
CA LYS A 69 3.32 15.21 10.37
C LYS A 69 2.52 13.92 10.27
N VAL A 70 2.73 13.00 11.23
CA VAL A 70 2.04 11.72 11.30
C VAL A 70 1.29 11.60 12.63
N TYR A 71 0.05 11.16 12.56
CA TYR A 71 -0.77 10.81 13.72
C TYR A 71 -0.86 9.29 13.82
N TYR A 72 -0.15 8.73 14.78
CA TYR A 72 -0.15 7.28 15.06
C TYR A 72 -1.29 6.96 16.02
N CYS A 73 -2.42 6.51 15.48
CA CYS A 73 -3.63 6.25 16.25
C CYS A 73 -3.57 4.88 16.92
N SER A 74 -3.69 4.83 18.23
CA SER A 74 -3.84 3.57 18.96
C SER A 74 -5.20 2.92 18.66
N GLU A 75 -5.29 1.60 18.78
CA GLU A 75 -6.53 0.85 18.49
C GLU A 75 -7.69 1.33 19.37
N GLN A 76 -7.43 1.63 20.65
CA GLN A 76 -8.43 2.12 21.62
C GLN A 76 -9.01 3.49 21.20
N ASN A 77 -8.18 4.32 20.54
CA ASN A 77 -8.58 5.67 20.13
C ASN A 77 -9.08 5.73 18.66
N LEU A 78 -8.96 4.62 17.94
CA LEU A 78 -9.32 4.53 16.52
C LEU A 78 -10.85 4.50 16.35
N SER A 79 -11.42 5.67 16.10
CA SER A 79 -12.85 5.84 15.88
C SER A 79 -13.14 6.79 14.72
N LYS A 80 -14.35 6.69 14.17
CA LYS A 80 -14.81 7.63 13.14
C LYS A 80 -14.84 9.08 13.67
N ALA A 81 -15.15 9.25 14.95
CA ALA A 81 -15.18 10.54 15.62
C ALA A 81 -13.78 11.15 15.74
N THR A 82 -12.79 10.36 16.17
CA THR A 82 -11.39 10.79 16.24
C THR A 82 -10.89 11.25 14.87
N LEU A 83 -11.09 10.44 13.82
CA LEU A 83 -10.69 10.80 12.46
C LEU A 83 -11.37 12.08 11.98
N ALA A 84 -12.68 12.22 12.22
CA ALA A 84 -13.44 13.42 11.83
C ALA A 84 -12.95 14.66 12.58
N ALA A 85 -12.59 14.54 13.85
CA ALA A 85 -12.02 15.62 14.64
C ALA A 85 -10.67 16.09 14.08
N GLN A 86 -9.78 15.14 13.72
CA GLN A 86 -8.48 15.47 13.12
C GLN A 86 -8.65 16.13 11.74
N LEU A 87 -9.54 15.63 10.89
CA LEU A 87 -9.85 16.24 9.59
C LEU A 87 -10.39 17.65 9.72
N LYS A 88 -11.29 17.91 10.68
CA LYS A 88 -11.82 19.26 10.94
C LYS A 88 -10.74 20.19 11.46
N ALA A 89 -9.89 19.74 12.39
CA ALA A 89 -8.83 20.55 12.98
C ALA A 89 -7.76 20.96 11.94
N ILE A 90 -7.37 20.05 11.06
CA ILE A 90 -6.39 20.31 9.98
C ILE A 90 -7.03 21.12 8.85
N ALA A 91 -8.32 20.91 8.56
CA ALA A 91 -9.05 21.48 7.43
C ALA A 91 -8.24 21.39 6.13
N PRO A 92 -7.97 20.16 5.62
CA PRO A 92 -7.11 19.97 4.46
C PRO A 92 -7.79 20.43 3.16
N ASP A 93 -6.97 20.79 2.17
CA ASP A 93 -7.45 21.10 0.83
C ASP A 93 -7.75 19.82 0.03
N VAL A 94 -7.05 18.70 0.35
CA VAL A 94 -7.23 17.39 -0.26
C VAL A 94 -7.20 16.29 0.80
N LEU A 95 -8.15 15.36 0.71
CA LEU A 95 -8.16 14.09 1.44
C LEU A 95 -7.70 12.98 0.50
N TYR A 96 -6.56 12.34 0.79
CA TYR A 96 -5.99 11.26 0.01
C TYR A 96 -6.09 9.93 0.77
N ILE A 97 -6.79 8.96 0.21
CA ILE A 97 -7.16 7.70 0.87
C ILE A 97 -6.42 6.55 0.20
N ASN A 98 -5.67 5.76 0.96
CA ASN A 98 -5.01 4.57 0.46
C ASN A 98 -5.86 3.32 0.72
N GLY A 99 -6.22 2.63 -0.37
CA GLY A 99 -7.00 1.40 -0.34
C GLY A 99 -8.51 1.64 -0.32
N ILE A 100 -9.27 0.53 -0.36
CA ILE A 100 -10.73 0.55 -0.53
C ILE A 100 -11.45 -0.17 0.61
N TYR A 101 -10.87 -1.25 1.14
CA TYR A 101 -11.61 -2.18 2.01
C TYR A 101 -11.54 -1.85 3.50
N SER A 102 -10.53 -1.11 3.94
CA SER A 102 -10.35 -0.76 5.35
C SER A 102 -11.54 0.05 5.87
N LYS A 103 -12.13 -0.39 7.00
CA LYS A 103 -13.23 0.33 7.65
C LYS A 103 -12.75 1.71 8.11
N ALA A 104 -11.64 1.75 8.83
CA ALA A 104 -11.14 2.97 9.46
C ALA A 104 -10.40 3.90 8.47
N PHE A 105 -9.57 3.34 7.57
CA PHE A 105 -8.67 4.13 6.73
C PHE A 105 -9.14 4.31 5.28
N SER A 106 -10.28 3.66 4.90
CA SER A 106 -10.87 3.86 3.57
C SER A 106 -12.34 4.28 3.65
N ARG A 107 -13.21 3.48 4.29
CA ARG A 107 -14.66 3.71 4.29
C ARG A 107 -15.08 4.93 5.12
N TRP A 108 -14.56 5.09 6.33
CA TRP A 108 -14.83 6.26 7.16
C TRP A 108 -14.34 7.55 6.49
N PRO A 109 -13.07 7.63 5.98
CA PRO A 109 -12.59 8.83 5.28
C PRO A 109 -13.46 9.21 4.09
N VAL A 110 -13.89 8.26 3.24
CA VAL A 110 -14.81 8.54 2.11
C VAL A 110 -16.11 9.18 2.61
N SER A 111 -16.72 8.61 3.65
CA SER A 111 -17.95 9.13 4.24
C SER A 111 -17.78 10.53 4.86
N ILE A 112 -16.66 10.75 5.57
CA ILE A 112 -16.35 12.04 6.20
C ILE A 112 -16.02 13.08 5.12
N GLY A 113 -15.24 12.71 4.10
CA GLY A 113 -14.89 13.57 2.98
C GLY A 113 -16.13 14.08 2.24
N LYS A 114 -17.12 13.20 2.01
CA LYS A 114 -18.42 13.57 1.44
C LYS A 114 -19.15 14.58 2.34
N ALA A 115 -19.24 14.28 3.65
CA ALA A 115 -19.96 15.14 4.59
C ALA A 115 -19.32 16.54 4.74
N LEU A 116 -17.98 16.60 4.69
CA LEU A 116 -17.21 17.84 4.78
C LEU A 116 -16.95 18.51 3.43
N LYS A 117 -17.48 17.94 2.33
CA LYS A 117 -17.29 18.42 0.94
C LYS A 117 -15.82 18.60 0.56
N LEU A 118 -14.94 17.70 1.06
CA LEU A 118 -13.51 17.73 0.75
C LEU A 118 -13.25 17.16 -0.65
N LYS A 119 -12.26 17.74 -1.35
CA LYS A 119 -11.69 17.12 -2.55
C LYS A 119 -11.04 15.81 -2.14
N THR A 120 -11.66 14.68 -2.51
CA THR A 120 -11.26 13.36 -2.04
C THR A 120 -10.67 12.55 -3.19
N VAL A 121 -9.47 12.03 -2.98
CA VAL A 121 -8.75 11.15 -3.90
C VAL A 121 -8.64 9.77 -3.26
N VAL A 122 -8.95 8.71 -4.01
CA VAL A 122 -8.85 7.31 -3.55
C VAL A 122 -7.89 6.54 -4.43
N ALA A 123 -6.79 6.05 -3.86
CA ALA A 123 -5.84 5.18 -4.54
C ALA A 123 -6.20 3.71 -4.28
N ALA A 124 -6.68 3.02 -5.31
CA ALA A 124 -7.17 1.64 -5.21
C ALA A 124 -6.05 0.61 -4.96
N ARG A 125 -4.83 0.91 -5.38
CA ARG A 125 -3.62 0.08 -5.14
C ARG A 125 -3.76 -1.37 -5.62
N GLY A 126 -4.35 -1.57 -6.80
CA GLY A 126 -4.57 -2.89 -7.40
C GLY A 126 -5.62 -3.75 -6.69
N MET A 127 -6.32 -3.23 -5.67
CA MET A 127 -7.29 -3.99 -4.87
C MET A 127 -8.54 -4.39 -5.66
N LEU A 128 -8.76 -3.83 -6.84
CA LEU A 128 -9.87 -4.14 -7.75
C LEU A 128 -9.45 -4.98 -8.97
N SER A 129 -8.20 -5.42 -9.02
CA SER A 129 -7.73 -6.33 -10.07
C SER A 129 -8.43 -7.69 -9.98
N PRO A 130 -8.57 -8.43 -11.09
CA PRO A 130 -9.20 -9.77 -11.10
C PRO A 130 -8.55 -10.72 -10.08
N HIS A 131 -7.23 -10.71 -9.98
CA HIS A 131 -6.50 -11.52 -9.00
C HIS A 131 -6.86 -11.13 -7.56
N ALA A 132 -6.86 -9.83 -7.24
CA ALA A 132 -7.22 -9.36 -5.91
C ALA A 132 -8.69 -9.69 -5.56
N LEU A 133 -9.59 -9.62 -6.52
CA LEU A 133 -11.01 -9.95 -6.34
C LEU A 133 -11.23 -11.45 -6.11
N GLY A 134 -10.38 -12.31 -6.66
CA GLY A 134 -10.42 -13.77 -6.45
C GLY A 134 -10.19 -14.19 -5.00
N VAL A 135 -9.54 -13.35 -4.19
CA VAL A 135 -9.34 -13.62 -2.76
C VAL A 135 -10.58 -13.20 -1.97
N LYS A 136 -11.29 -14.16 -1.33
CA LYS A 136 -12.57 -13.95 -0.60
C LYS A 136 -13.64 -13.25 -1.45
N PRO A 137 -13.98 -13.79 -2.64
CA PRO A 137 -14.76 -13.09 -3.68
C PRO A 137 -16.15 -12.67 -3.20
N PHE A 138 -16.87 -13.51 -2.48
CA PHE A 138 -18.23 -13.25 -2.04
C PHE A 138 -18.34 -12.01 -1.15
N LYS A 139 -17.44 -11.87 -0.16
CA LYS A 139 -17.44 -10.70 0.74
C LYS A 139 -17.13 -9.40 -0.01
N LYS A 140 -16.19 -9.45 -0.97
CA LYS A 140 -15.84 -8.29 -1.79
C LYS A 140 -16.96 -7.93 -2.75
N TYR A 141 -17.58 -8.91 -3.38
CA TYR A 141 -18.73 -8.70 -4.26
C TYR A 141 -19.88 -7.98 -3.54
N LEU A 142 -20.31 -8.48 -2.39
CA LEU A 142 -21.36 -7.84 -1.59
C LEU A 142 -21.00 -6.40 -1.21
N PHE A 143 -19.76 -6.19 -0.74
CA PHE A 143 -19.28 -4.87 -0.37
C PHE A 143 -19.29 -3.90 -1.55
N LEU A 144 -18.75 -4.30 -2.69
CA LEU A 144 -18.64 -3.44 -3.88
C LEU A 144 -20.02 -3.14 -4.49
N THR A 145 -20.92 -4.13 -4.51
CA THR A 145 -22.31 -3.94 -4.93
C THR A 145 -23.03 -2.93 -4.04
N TRP A 146 -22.87 -3.05 -2.72
CA TRP A 146 -23.42 -2.10 -1.77
C TRP A 146 -22.84 -0.70 -1.93
N MET A 147 -21.53 -0.56 -2.12
CA MET A 147 -20.87 0.73 -2.35
C MET A 147 -21.31 1.39 -3.66
N ARG A 148 -21.55 0.60 -4.72
CA ARG A 148 -22.14 1.09 -5.97
C ARG A 148 -23.56 1.57 -5.76
N TRP A 149 -24.40 0.79 -5.10
CA TRP A 149 -25.80 1.13 -4.83
C TRP A 149 -25.92 2.43 -4.02
N LEU A 150 -25.07 2.65 -3.03
CA LEU A 150 -25.02 3.89 -2.26
C LEU A 150 -24.40 5.07 -3.02
N SER A 151 -23.91 4.87 -4.23
CA SER A 151 -23.17 5.90 -4.98
C SER A 151 -22.04 6.53 -4.16
N ALA A 152 -21.39 5.69 -3.34
CA ALA A 152 -20.45 6.14 -2.31
C ALA A 152 -19.19 6.79 -2.89
N TYR A 153 -18.84 6.45 -4.13
CA TYR A 153 -17.62 6.91 -4.79
C TYR A 153 -17.86 7.94 -5.91
N LEU A 154 -19.09 8.40 -6.15
CA LEU A 154 -19.35 9.38 -7.23
C LEU A 154 -18.70 10.75 -7.00
N HIS A 155 -18.40 11.08 -5.75
CA HIS A 155 -17.79 12.37 -5.38
C HIS A 155 -16.27 12.31 -5.26
N VAL A 156 -15.63 11.16 -5.54
CA VAL A 156 -14.17 11.00 -5.41
C VAL A 156 -13.50 10.95 -6.76
N ILE A 157 -12.20 11.26 -6.77
CA ILE A 157 -11.30 11.04 -7.88
C ILE A 157 -10.51 9.77 -7.56
N PHE A 158 -10.53 8.77 -8.43
CA PHE A 158 -9.66 7.62 -8.27
C PHE A 158 -8.27 7.91 -8.83
N HIS A 159 -7.26 7.58 -8.06
CA HIS A 159 -5.88 7.54 -8.51
C HIS A 159 -5.55 6.10 -8.92
N ALA A 160 -5.33 5.87 -10.21
CA ALA A 160 -4.81 4.63 -10.78
C ALA A 160 -3.33 4.81 -11.14
N THR A 161 -2.52 3.77 -10.98
CA THR A 161 -1.10 3.80 -11.31
C THR A 161 -0.80 3.40 -12.76
N SER A 162 -1.81 2.86 -13.47
CA SER A 162 -1.75 2.42 -14.86
C SER A 162 -3.12 2.44 -15.51
N GLU A 163 -3.16 2.40 -16.84
CA GLU A 163 -4.41 2.26 -17.60
C GLU A 163 -5.14 0.94 -17.30
N VAL A 164 -4.39 -0.12 -16.99
CA VAL A 164 -4.97 -1.41 -16.56
C VAL A 164 -5.73 -1.24 -15.25
N GLU A 165 -5.13 -0.60 -14.25
CA GLU A 165 -5.80 -0.34 -12.97
C GLU A 165 -7.03 0.57 -13.15
N LYS A 166 -6.96 1.58 -14.02
CA LYS A 166 -8.13 2.40 -14.38
C LYS A 166 -9.26 1.55 -14.95
N THR A 167 -8.93 0.66 -15.90
CA THR A 167 -9.91 -0.26 -16.50
C THR A 167 -10.54 -1.15 -15.44
N ASP A 168 -9.76 -1.69 -14.52
CA ASP A 168 -10.25 -2.52 -13.41
C ASP A 168 -11.21 -1.74 -12.49
N ILE A 169 -10.85 -0.50 -12.13
CA ILE A 169 -11.69 0.38 -11.32
C ILE A 169 -13.04 0.61 -12.03
N GLN A 170 -13.02 0.97 -13.30
CA GLN A 170 -14.22 1.29 -14.07
C GLN A 170 -15.10 0.05 -14.32
N LYS A 171 -14.50 -1.13 -14.56
CA LYS A 171 -15.26 -2.39 -14.68
C LYS A 171 -16.01 -2.72 -13.38
N VAL A 172 -15.35 -2.54 -12.24
CA VAL A 172 -15.89 -2.95 -10.94
C VAL A 172 -16.87 -1.92 -10.37
N LEU A 173 -16.54 -0.62 -10.43
CA LEU A 173 -17.34 0.43 -9.80
C LEU A 173 -18.28 1.17 -10.76
N GLY A 174 -18.07 1.02 -12.07
CA GLY A 174 -18.85 1.62 -13.14
C GLY A 174 -18.04 2.60 -13.98
N GLY A 175 -18.34 2.64 -15.30
CA GLY A 175 -17.62 3.46 -16.27
C GLY A 175 -17.66 4.97 -16.02
N GLN A 176 -18.63 5.45 -15.21
CA GLN A 176 -18.79 6.86 -14.84
C GLN A 176 -17.80 7.33 -13.77
N MET A 177 -16.97 6.44 -13.19
CA MET A 177 -15.99 6.84 -12.17
C MET A 177 -14.95 7.78 -12.76
N ASN A 178 -14.67 8.87 -12.04
CA ASN A 178 -13.57 9.79 -12.38
C ASN A 178 -12.25 9.14 -11.97
N VAL A 179 -11.46 8.69 -12.95
CA VAL A 179 -10.18 8.01 -12.72
C VAL A 179 -9.07 8.78 -13.42
N GLN A 180 -8.07 9.19 -12.64
CA GLN A 180 -6.84 9.81 -13.13
C GLN A 180 -5.69 8.80 -13.05
N VAL A 181 -4.96 8.65 -14.14
CA VAL A 181 -3.80 7.75 -14.20
C VAL A 181 -2.53 8.56 -13.94
N VAL A 182 -1.88 8.25 -12.83
CA VAL A 182 -0.61 8.86 -12.43
C VAL A 182 0.31 7.77 -11.89
N PRO A 183 1.47 7.52 -12.49
CA PRO A 183 2.40 6.51 -11.99
C PRO A 183 2.87 6.82 -10.57
N ASN A 184 3.24 5.76 -9.82
CA ASN A 184 3.89 5.95 -8.53
C ASN A 184 5.24 6.66 -8.71
N LEU A 185 5.54 7.59 -7.80
CA LEU A 185 6.80 8.29 -7.81
C LEU A 185 7.94 7.39 -7.33
N ALA A 186 9.05 7.41 -8.03
CA ALA A 186 10.25 6.72 -7.64
C ALA A 186 10.90 7.38 -6.41
N ARG A 187 11.79 6.66 -5.73
CA ARG A 187 12.60 7.22 -4.65
C ARG A 187 13.55 8.26 -5.23
N LEU A 188 13.55 9.48 -4.67
CA LEU A 188 14.39 10.59 -5.15
C LEU A 188 15.87 10.31 -4.99
N LYS A 189 16.27 9.62 -3.92
CA LYS A 189 17.67 9.31 -3.65
C LYS A 189 17.97 7.89 -4.15
N GLN A 190 18.63 7.81 -5.30
CA GLN A 190 19.20 6.55 -5.78
C GLN A 190 20.62 6.40 -5.22
N LEU A 191 20.94 5.21 -4.69
CA LEU A 191 22.32 4.88 -4.38
C LEU A 191 23.04 4.66 -5.72
N ALA A 192 24.27 5.16 -5.83
CA ALA A 192 25.09 4.87 -6.99
C ALA A 192 25.27 3.34 -7.12
N PRO A 193 25.14 2.78 -8.32
CA PRO A 193 25.41 1.36 -8.52
C PRO A 193 26.86 1.06 -8.13
N GLN A 194 27.04 0.07 -7.27
CA GLN A 194 28.37 -0.47 -7.01
C GLN A 194 28.73 -1.43 -8.14
N ALA A 195 29.92 -1.30 -8.68
CA ALA A 195 30.45 -2.28 -9.62
C ALA A 195 30.61 -3.62 -8.89
N ILE A 196 29.87 -4.62 -9.33
CA ILE A 196 29.97 -5.98 -8.80
C ILE A 196 30.78 -6.78 -9.81
N SER A 197 31.90 -7.39 -9.36
CA SER A 197 32.64 -8.37 -10.15
C SER A 197 31.73 -9.57 -10.38
N LYS A 198 31.56 -9.95 -11.64
CA LYS A 198 30.82 -11.16 -12.04
C LYS A 198 31.78 -12.26 -12.37
N GLU A 199 31.48 -13.45 -11.87
CA GLU A 199 32.21 -14.67 -12.17
C GLU A 199 31.53 -15.36 -13.36
N GLU A 200 32.30 -15.73 -14.38
CA GLU A 200 31.77 -16.41 -15.56
C GLU A 200 31.22 -17.78 -15.18
N GLY A 201 30.01 -18.09 -15.68
CA GLY A 201 29.35 -19.36 -15.38
C GLY A 201 28.52 -19.38 -14.08
N VAL A 202 28.62 -18.33 -13.23
CA VAL A 202 27.84 -18.21 -11.97
C VAL A 202 26.79 -17.12 -12.06
N LEU A 203 25.53 -17.49 -11.82
CA LEU A 203 24.41 -16.57 -11.77
C LEU A 203 23.97 -16.35 -10.31
N LYS A 204 24.14 -15.13 -9.79
CA LYS A 204 23.63 -14.73 -8.48
C LYS A 204 22.34 -13.93 -8.64
N LEU A 205 21.25 -14.46 -8.08
CA LEU A 205 19.93 -13.87 -8.12
C LEU A 205 19.50 -13.47 -6.72
N VAL A 206 18.74 -12.37 -6.64
CA VAL A 206 18.09 -11.95 -5.40
C VAL A 206 16.62 -11.68 -5.65
N SER A 207 15.76 -12.18 -4.78
CA SER A 207 14.35 -11.85 -4.74
C SER A 207 14.02 -11.15 -3.43
N VAL A 208 13.49 -9.93 -3.51
CA VAL A 208 13.12 -9.14 -2.35
C VAL A 208 11.61 -8.91 -2.35
N GLY A 209 10.91 -9.46 -1.35
CA GLY A 209 9.47 -9.34 -1.24
C GLY A 209 8.88 -10.43 -0.35
N ARG A 210 7.59 -10.30 -0.01
CA ARG A 210 6.90 -11.37 0.74
C ARG A 210 6.98 -12.69 -0.03
N ILE A 211 7.24 -13.77 0.69
CA ILE A 211 7.17 -15.12 0.11
C ILE A 211 5.70 -15.52 0.08
N ALA A 212 5.08 -15.41 -1.09
CA ALA A 212 3.65 -15.55 -1.26
C ALA A 212 3.29 -15.90 -2.72
N PRO A 213 2.14 -16.57 -2.95
CA PRO A 213 1.70 -16.98 -4.29
C PRO A 213 1.68 -15.82 -5.30
N GLU A 214 1.22 -14.65 -4.88
CA GLU A 214 1.15 -13.45 -5.74
C GLU A 214 2.52 -12.87 -6.12
N LYS A 215 3.60 -13.35 -5.51
CA LYS A 215 4.99 -12.99 -5.85
C LYS A 215 5.66 -14.03 -6.74
N GLY A 216 5.01 -15.16 -6.94
CA GLY A 216 5.49 -16.21 -7.84
C GLY A 216 6.74 -16.95 -7.37
N THR A 217 7.05 -16.96 -6.06
CA THR A 217 8.27 -17.60 -5.52
C THR A 217 8.38 -19.06 -5.96
N LEU A 218 7.31 -19.85 -5.79
CA LEU A 218 7.28 -21.26 -6.20
C LEU A 218 7.48 -21.42 -7.73
N HIS A 219 6.87 -20.52 -8.52
CA HIS A 219 7.05 -20.52 -9.96
C HIS A 219 8.51 -20.23 -10.35
N GLY A 220 9.14 -19.25 -9.69
CA GLY A 220 10.55 -18.95 -9.89
C GLY A 220 11.47 -20.13 -9.51
N LEU A 221 11.23 -20.78 -8.38
CA LEU A 221 11.99 -21.97 -7.96
C LEU A 221 11.87 -23.11 -8.98
N ASN A 222 10.67 -23.42 -9.46
CA ASN A 222 10.45 -24.44 -10.47
C ASN A 222 11.16 -24.12 -11.81
N ALA A 223 11.16 -22.84 -12.21
CA ALA A 223 11.86 -22.40 -13.41
C ALA A 223 13.38 -22.59 -13.29
N LEU A 224 13.94 -22.35 -12.09
CA LEU A 224 15.37 -22.53 -11.81
C LEU A 224 15.77 -23.99 -11.68
N ALA A 225 14.89 -24.86 -11.17
CA ALA A 225 15.13 -26.28 -11.01
C ALA A 225 15.48 -27.00 -12.34
N SER A 226 15.01 -26.48 -13.47
CA SER A 226 15.29 -27.03 -14.79
C SER A 226 16.60 -26.55 -15.42
N GLN A 227 17.31 -25.61 -14.78
CA GLN A 227 18.53 -25.03 -15.34
C GLN A 227 19.77 -25.86 -14.98
N LYS A 228 20.74 -25.90 -15.92
CA LYS A 228 22.02 -26.59 -15.74
C LYS A 228 23.16 -25.65 -15.29
N ALA A 229 22.86 -24.36 -15.13
CA ALA A 229 23.85 -23.36 -14.71
C ALA A 229 24.04 -23.40 -13.19
N GLN A 230 25.23 -22.96 -12.72
CA GLN A 230 25.45 -22.73 -11.29
C GLN A 230 24.70 -21.47 -10.88
N ILE A 231 23.65 -21.62 -10.06
CA ILE A 231 22.76 -20.53 -9.65
C ILE A 231 22.72 -20.45 -8.14
N GLN A 232 22.98 -19.26 -7.60
CA GLN A 232 22.70 -18.90 -6.22
C GLN A 232 21.43 -18.01 -6.22
N LEU A 233 20.43 -18.37 -5.43
CA LEU A 233 19.22 -17.55 -5.24
C LEU A 233 19.04 -17.20 -3.77
N ASP A 234 19.12 -15.91 -3.46
CA ASP A 234 18.83 -15.38 -2.13
C ASP A 234 17.39 -14.82 -2.08
N LEU A 235 16.59 -15.34 -1.15
CA LEU A 235 15.22 -14.90 -0.91
C LEU A 235 15.14 -14.05 0.35
N TYR A 236 14.74 -12.77 0.21
CA TYR A 236 14.58 -11.84 1.32
C TYR A 236 13.11 -11.44 1.44
N GLY A 237 12.48 -11.81 2.56
CA GLY A 237 11.10 -11.40 2.81
C GLY A 237 10.42 -12.18 3.91
N THR A 238 9.27 -11.64 4.35
CA THR A 238 8.43 -12.29 5.36
C THR A 238 7.57 -13.38 4.73
N CYS A 239 7.39 -14.47 5.48
CA CYS A 239 6.51 -15.58 5.13
C CYS A 239 5.31 -15.58 6.07
N TYR A 240 4.10 -15.31 5.54
CA TYR A 240 2.85 -15.34 6.30
C TYR A 240 1.98 -16.56 5.97
N ASN A 241 2.37 -17.36 4.97
CA ASN A 241 1.65 -18.54 4.54
C ASN A 241 2.59 -19.75 4.63
N GLU A 242 2.56 -20.44 5.77
CA GLU A 242 3.40 -21.60 6.03
C GLU A 242 3.15 -22.75 5.04
N ALA A 243 1.92 -22.99 4.62
CA ALA A 243 1.60 -24.03 3.65
C ALA A 243 2.30 -23.77 2.32
N TYR A 244 2.24 -22.54 1.81
CA TYR A 244 2.93 -22.14 0.59
C TYR A 244 4.45 -22.21 0.73
N TRP A 245 4.99 -21.85 1.90
CA TRP A 245 6.42 -21.95 2.17
C TRP A 245 6.89 -23.39 2.16
N ASN A 246 6.10 -24.32 2.75
CA ASN A 246 6.40 -25.75 2.73
C ASN A 246 6.41 -26.31 1.29
N GLU A 247 5.53 -25.84 0.39
CA GLU A 247 5.61 -26.19 -1.04
C GLU A 247 6.93 -25.68 -1.66
N CYS A 248 7.34 -24.46 -1.35
CA CYS A 248 8.63 -23.92 -1.80
C CYS A 248 9.81 -24.76 -1.29
N LEU A 249 9.81 -25.15 0.00
CA LEU A 249 10.84 -25.98 0.59
C LEU A 249 10.96 -27.36 -0.06
N GLN A 250 9.84 -27.97 -0.46
CA GLN A 250 9.85 -29.25 -1.20
C GLN A 250 10.59 -29.12 -2.54
N VAL A 251 10.40 -28.01 -3.26
CA VAL A 251 11.14 -27.77 -4.51
C VAL A 251 12.61 -27.51 -4.21
N ILE A 252 12.92 -26.69 -3.20
CA ILE A 252 14.31 -26.39 -2.80
C ILE A 252 15.06 -27.67 -2.45
N ALA A 253 14.44 -28.62 -1.72
CA ALA A 253 15.05 -29.88 -1.34
C ALA A 253 15.38 -30.80 -2.54
N GLN A 254 14.81 -30.54 -3.69
CA GLN A 254 15.05 -31.29 -4.94
C GLN A 254 16.09 -30.60 -5.85
N LEU A 255 16.54 -29.38 -5.51
CA LEU A 255 17.56 -28.68 -6.27
C LEU A 255 18.93 -29.34 -6.06
N PRO A 256 19.78 -29.40 -7.10
CA PRO A 256 21.15 -29.85 -6.92
C PRO A 256 21.90 -28.91 -5.96
N SER A 257 22.68 -29.49 -5.08
CA SER A 257 23.56 -28.77 -4.12
C SER A 257 24.70 -28.05 -4.82
#